data_f41dece556c39145b6f0a4f2592494d3
#
_entry.id   f41dece556c39145b6f0a4f2592494d3
#
_cell.length_a   1.000
_cell.length_b   1.000
_cell.length_c   1.000
_cell.angle_alpha   90.00
_cell.angle_beta   90.00
_cell.angle_gamma   90.00
#
_symmetry.space_group_name_H-M   'P 1'
#
loop_
_entity.id
_entity.type
_entity.pdbx_description
1 polymer ?
#
loop_
_entity_poly.entity_id
_entity_poly.type
_entity_poly.pdbx_seq_one_letter_code
_entity_poly.pdbx_strand_id
1 'polypeptide(L)'
;MPSHDVMPNMELYQPVQVEDALAIADRLADRGWLVGGGQDTYGWLKDRAKSVDAMIDLSAIESLRGIRETDDGIEIGALTTLTEVANSELIRQSYSVLSDAAGVVASPQIRNIGTLGGNVSQDVRCWYYRRGLSCYRAGGNLCYADTPQGMNREHALFDVSRCVAASPSDTAPALVALDATMVIRSLNSERTVSAEDYFVGPAIDILHTTALRTGEILTAVRIPSTWANATFYFEKVADRNVWDFSLVCIAAAFKVTGGVVEDSRIVCGSVQATPRRVVNVENAIRGLAKNAETAESVASMSTEGARALAHNGFKIPLMQNLVKRAISA
;
A
#
# COMPACT_ATOMS: atom_id res chain seq x y z
N MET A 1 -14.12 -5.35 31.55
CA MET A 1 -13.60 -5.26 30.18
C MET A 1 -12.11 -5.53 30.25
N PRO A 2 -11.49 -6.28 29.35
CA PRO A 2 -10.03 -6.38 29.31
C PRO A 2 -9.46 -5.00 29.08
N SER A 3 -8.37 -4.67 29.77
CA SER A 3 -7.67 -3.39 29.59
C SER A 3 -7.02 -3.38 28.21
N HIS A 4 -7.49 -2.51 27.30
CA HIS A 4 -6.92 -2.33 25.98
C HIS A 4 -5.54 -1.65 25.99
N ASP A 5 -5.09 -1.18 27.16
CA ASP A 5 -3.81 -0.48 27.31
C ASP A 5 -2.62 -1.41 27.60
N VAL A 6 -2.91 -2.67 27.92
CA VAL A 6 -1.88 -3.67 28.23
C VAL A 6 -1.72 -4.62 27.07
N MET A 7 -0.48 -4.79 26.61
CA MET A 7 -0.14 -5.79 25.57
C MET A 7 -0.47 -7.19 26.08
N PRO A 8 -0.98 -8.10 25.23
CA PRO A 8 -1.14 -9.50 25.58
C PRO A 8 0.23 -10.12 25.91
N ASN A 9 0.23 -11.14 26.74
CA ASN A 9 1.45 -11.91 27.00
C ASN A 9 1.84 -12.67 25.71
N MET A 10 3.10 -12.52 25.26
CA MET A 10 3.63 -13.17 24.07
C MET A 10 5.16 -13.26 24.14
N GLU A 11 5.73 -14.19 23.41
CA GLU A 11 7.18 -14.27 23.24
C GLU A 11 7.68 -13.17 22.29
N LEU A 12 8.93 -12.73 22.47
CA LEU A 12 9.62 -11.79 21.58
C LEU A 12 10.90 -12.44 21.05
N TYR A 13 10.99 -12.58 19.74
CA TYR A 13 12.20 -12.99 19.04
C TYR A 13 12.82 -11.78 18.35
N GLN A 14 14.15 -11.61 18.47
CA GLN A 14 14.91 -10.51 17.87
C GLN A 14 16.09 -11.09 17.07
N PRO A 15 15.84 -11.73 15.91
CA PRO A 15 16.89 -12.24 15.06
C PRO A 15 17.73 -11.10 14.48
N VAL A 16 19.03 -11.36 14.28
CA VAL A 16 19.99 -10.43 13.66
C VAL A 16 20.36 -10.86 12.24
N GLN A 17 19.94 -12.05 11.83
CA GLN A 17 20.12 -12.57 10.47
C GLN A 17 18.75 -12.91 9.87
N VAL A 18 18.63 -12.73 8.56
CA VAL A 18 17.35 -13.01 7.86
C VAL A 18 17.02 -14.51 7.89
N GLU A 19 18.02 -15.37 7.84
CA GLU A 19 17.90 -16.83 7.90
C GLU A 19 17.27 -17.28 9.23
N ASP A 20 17.70 -16.70 10.34
CA ASP A 20 17.11 -16.97 11.65
C ASP A 20 15.64 -16.49 11.72
N ALA A 21 15.36 -15.30 11.18
CA ALA A 21 14.00 -14.79 11.10
C ALA A 21 13.09 -15.71 10.30
N LEU A 22 13.56 -16.21 9.15
CA LEU A 22 12.83 -17.16 8.30
C LEU A 22 12.59 -18.49 9.03
N ALA A 23 13.60 -19.03 9.71
CA ALA A 23 13.47 -20.27 10.49
C ALA A 23 12.46 -20.12 11.64
N ILE A 24 12.44 -18.99 12.32
CA ILE A 24 11.46 -18.70 13.38
C ILE A 24 10.06 -18.53 12.77
N ALA A 25 9.94 -17.79 11.67
CA ALA A 25 8.67 -17.56 11.00
C ALA A 25 8.03 -18.87 10.47
N ASP A 26 8.85 -19.74 9.86
CA ASP A 26 8.41 -21.06 9.40
C ASP A 26 7.93 -21.94 10.57
N ARG A 27 8.69 -22.01 11.66
CA ARG A 27 8.36 -22.78 12.86
C ARG A 27 7.08 -22.29 13.55
N LEU A 28 6.90 -20.98 13.65
CA LEU A 28 5.74 -20.39 14.35
C LEU A 28 4.48 -20.38 13.46
N ALA A 29 4.66 -20.34 12.14
CA ALA A 29 3.58 -20.22 11.18
C ALA A 29 2.62 -19.06 11.56
N ASP A 30 1.31 -19.29 11.55
CA ASP A 30 0.29 -18.27 11.86
C ASP A 30 0.28 -17.80 13.33
N ARG A 31 1.06 -18.45 14.21
CA ARG A 31 1.22 -18.04 15.61
C ARG A 31 2.26 -16.92 15.80
N GLY A 32 3.06 -16.65 14.78
CA GLY A 32 4.08 -15.59 14.79
C GLY A 32 3.62 -14.34 14.01
N TRP A 33 4.01 -13.17 14.50
CA TRP A 33 3.79 -11.89 13.82
C TRP A 33 5.11 -11.22 13.50
N LEU A 34 5.38 -10.99 12.22
CA LEU A 34 6.55 -10.25 11.75
C LEU A 34 6.38 -8.75 12.03
N VAL A 35 7.38 -8.14 12.64
CA VAL A 35 7.37 -6.72 13.00
C VAL A 35 8.55 -6.02 12.33
N GLY A 36 8.25 -5.03 11.48
CA GLY A 36 9.22 -4.05 11.01
C GLY A 36 9.24 -2.84 11.97
N GLY A 37 8.62 -1.71 11.57
CA GLY A 37 8.52 -0.52 12.45
C GLY A 37 7.42 -0.56 13.52
N GLY A 38 6.56 -1.58 13.54
CA GLY A 38 5.52 -1.79 14.56
C GLY A 38 4.33 -0.83 14.56
N GLN A 39 4.30 0.16 13.65
CA GLN A 39 3.32 1.27 13.70
C GLN A 39 1.86 0.82 13.44
N ASP A 40 1.65 -0.26 12.71
CA ASP A 40 0.32 -0.88 12.56
C ASP A 40 0.09 -2.01 13.58
N THR A 41 1.12 -2.79 13.89
CA THR A 41 1.06 -4.02 14.69
C THR A 41 0.48 -3.80 16.09
N TYR A 42 0.99 -2.81 16.82
CA TYR A 42 0.62 -2.64 18.24
C TYR A 42 -0.86 -2.30 18.44
N GLY A 43 -1.46 -1.55 17.51
CA GLY A 43 -2.90 -1.27 17.55
C GLY A 43 -3.75 -2.53 17.47
N TRP A 44 -3.42 -3.46 16.58
CA TRP A 44 -4.13 -4.73 16.43
C TRP A 44 -4.11 -5.59 17.71
N LEU A 45 -2.95 -5.65 18.36
CA LEU A 45 -2.72 -6.44 19.55
C LEU A 45 -3.36 -5.79 20.80
N LYS A 46 -3.26 -4.47 20.95
CA LYS A 46 -3.90 -3.72 22.05
C LYS A 46 -5.41 -3.77 21.96
N ASP A 47 -5.97 -3.61 20.77
CA ASP A 47 -7.43 -3.68 20.54
C ASP A 47 -7.97 -5.12 20.61
N ARG A 48 -7.12 -6.13 20.76
CA ARG A 48 -7.51 -7.56 20.77
C ARG A 48 -8.22 -8.00 19.48
N ALA A 49 -8.05 -7.24 18.41
CA ALA A 49 -8.60 -7.59 17.10
C ALA A 49 -7.84 -8.73 16.43
N LYS A 50 -6.56 -8.90 16.81
CA LYS A 50 -5.73 -10.05 16.44
C LYS A 50 -4.99 -10.58 17.66
N SER A 51 -4.64 -11.86 17.63
CA SER A 51 -3.91 -12.58 18.68
C SER A 51 -2.80 -13.41 18.06
N VAL A 52 -1.62 -13.40 18.68
CA VAL A 52 -0.46 -14.19 18.28
C VAL A 52 0.26 -14.68 19.54
N ASP A 53 1.01 -15.77 19.39
CA ASP A 53 1.81 -16.33 20.49
C ASP A 53 3.16 -15.62 20.60
N ALA A 54 3.67 -15.09 19.49
CA ALA A 54 4.99 -14.46 19.44
C ALA A 54 5.06 -13.30 18.44
N MET A 55 5.94 -12.34 18.73
CA MET A 55 6.43 -11.33 17.77
C MET A 55 7.84 -11.67 17.33
N ILE A 56 8.11 -11.46 16.04
CA ILE A 56 9.44 -11.60 15.42
C ILE A 56 9.85 -10.19 14.97
N ASP A 57 10.65 -9.54 15.77
CA ASP A 57 11.15 -8.18 15.51
C ASP A 57 12.33 -8.24 14.55
N LEU A 58 12.11 -7.75 13.33
CA LEU A 58 13.11 -7.75 12.26
C LEU A 58 14.08 -6.56 12.36
N SER A 59 13.87 -5.63 13.28
CA SER A 59 14.54 -4.32 13.29
C SER A 59 16.07 -4.38 13.39
N ALA A 60 16.64 -5.47 13.92
CA ALA A 60 18.09 -5.68 14.04
C ALA A 60 18.74 -6.31 12.78
N ILE A 61 17.96 -6.61 11.73
CA ILE A 61 18.50 -7.25 10.51
C ILE A 61 18.94 -6.17 9.53
N GLU A 62 20.23 -5.82 9.57
CA GLU A 62 20.80 -4.76 8.73
C GLU A 62 20.73 -5.06 7.23
N SER A 63 20.81 -6.33 6.82
CA SER A 63 20.71 -6.72 5.39
C SER A 63 19.37 -6.39 4.73
N LEU A 64 18.34 -6.12 5.53
CA LEU A 64 17.00 -5.70 5.03
C LEU A 64 16.85 -4.19 4.95
N ARG A 65 17.91 -3.41 5.10
CA ARG A 65 17.92 -1.94 5.07
C ARG A 65 18.67 -1.40 3.86
N GLY A 66 18.43 -0.12 3.60
CA GLY A 66 19.18 0.68 2.65
C GLY A 66 18.57 0.70 1.25
N ILE A 67 19.12 1.60 0.44
CA ILE A 67 18.71 1.87 -0.94
C ILE A 67 19.99 1.77 -1.76
N ARG A 68 19.98 0.94 -2.79
CA ARG A 68 21.16 0.71 -3.64
C ARG A 68 20.79 0.68 -5.12
N GLU A 69 21.69 1.20 -5.96
CA GLU A 69 21.60 1.02 -7.39
C GLU A 69 21.89 -0.43 -7.77
N THR A 70 21.26 -0.87 -8.83
CA THR A 70 21.47 -2.17 -9.47
C THR A 70 21.62 -1.96 -10.98
N ASP A 71 22.06 -2.97 -11.71
CA ASP A 71 22.22 -2.88 -13.16
C ASP A 71 20.90 -2.52 -13.88
N ASP A 72 19.76 -2.92 -13.31
CA ASP A 72 18.43 -2.76 -13.92
C ASP A 72 17.58 -1.66 -13.25
N GLY A 73 18.10 -0.92 -12.27
CA GLY A 73 17.34 0.11 -11.55
C GLY A 73 17.81 0.29 -10.12
N ILE A 74 16.89 0.19 -9.14
CA ILE A 74 17.22 0.29 -7.71
C ILE A 74 16.60 -0.83 -6.90
N GLU A 75 17.25 -1.18 -5.79
CA GLU A 75 16.69 -2.08 -4.78
C GLU A 75 16.60 -1.36 -3.43
N ILE A 76 15.46 -1.46 -2.78
CA ILE A 76 15.15 -0.86 -1.47
C ILE A 76 14.88 -2.01 -0.48
N GLY A 77 15.69 -2.13 0.56
CA GLY A 77 15.46 -3.11 1.62
C GLY A 77 14.12 -2.87 2.33
N ALA A 78 13.40 -3.93 2.66
CA ALA A 78 12.05 -3.82 3.23
C ALA A 78 11.99 -3.08 4.57
N LEU A 79 13.08 -3.05 5.34
CA LEU A 79 13.22 -2.31 6.61
C LEU A 79 13.71 -0.88 6.43
N THR A 80 13.96 -0.42 5.23
CA THR A 80 14.26 1.01 4.97
C THR A 80 13.07 1.85 5.42
N THR A 81 13.35 2.86 6.26
CA THR A 81 12.29 3.70 6.81
C THR A 81 11.66 4.60 5.74
N LEU A 82 10.41 5.00 5.96
CA LEU A 82 9.73 5.92 5.06
C LEU A 82 10.43 7.28 4.99
N THR A 83 11.10 7.70 6.07
CA THR A 83 11.93 8.92 6.08
C THR A 83 13.15 8.77 5.18
N GLU A 84 13.84 7.62 5.20
CA GLU A 84 14.98 7.35 4.30
C GLU A 84 14.53 7.31 2.85
N VAL A 85 13.40 6.64 2.54
CA VAL A 85 12.82 6.61 1.19
C VAL A 85 12.47 8.03 0.71
N ALA A 86 11.78 8.83 1.53
CA ALA A 86 11.36 10.19 1.19
C ALA A 86 12.55 11.15 0.98
N ASN A 87 13.67 10.95 1.67
CA ASN A 87 14.83 11.83 1.64
C ASN A 87 15.98 11.31 0.76
N SER A 88 15.88 10.10 0.22
CA SER A 88 16.91 9.56 -0.68
C SER A 88 17.04 10.41 -1.93
N GLU A 89 18.24 10.91 -2.18
CA GLU A 89 18.51 11.73 -3.36
C GLU A 89 18.32 10.92 -4.64
N LEU A 90 18.73 9.66 -4.65
CA LEU A 90 18.54 8.72 -5.76
C LEU A 90 17.05 8.56 -6.11
N ILE A 91 16.18 8.37 -5.10
CA ILE A 91 14.73 8.24 -5.33
C ILE A 91 14.13 9.57 -5.74
N ARG A 92 14.49 10.67 -5.12
CA ARG A 92 13.97 12.01 -5.44
C ARG A 92 14.30 12.45 -6.86
N GLN A 93 15.48 12.11 -7.36
CA GLN A 93 15.89 12.47 -8.71
C GLN A 93 15.25 11.57 -9.76
N SER A 94 15.24 10.27 -9.57
CA SER A 94 14.88 9.30 -10.61
C SER A 94 13.47 8.72 -10.48
N TYR A 95 12.84 8.76 -9.27
CA TYR A 95 11.57 8.13 -8.97
C TYR A 95 10.73 8.97 -7.98
N SER A 96 10.62 10.28 -8.23
CA SER A 96 10.06 11.24 -7.26
C SER A 96 8.66 10.89 -6.74
N VAL A 97 7.84 10.22 -7.54
CA VAL A 97 6.51 9.75 -7.13
C VAL A 97 6.55 8.89 -5.86
N LEU A 98 7.61 8.08 -5.65
CA LEU A 98 7.78 7.27 -4.46
C LEU A 98 8.25 8.11 -3.26
N SER A 99 9.18 9.04 -3.49
CA SER A 99 9.61 10.01 -2.47
C SER A 99 8.43 10.84 -1.96
N ASP A 100 7.62 11.37 -2.87
CA ASP A 100 6.44 12.18 -2.54
C ASP A 100 5.41 11.36 -1.76
N ALA A 101 5.13 10.13 -2.21
CA ALA A 101 4.22 9.23 -1.52
C ALA A 101 4.70 8.87 -0.10
N ALA A 102 5.99 8.54 0.05
CA ALA A 102 6.57 8.23 1.36
C ALA A 102 6.56 9.45 2.30
N GLY A 103 6.80 10.65 1.76
CA GLY A 103 6.86 11.90 2.51
C GLY A 103 5.55 12.34 3.16
N VAL A 104 4.40 11.88 2.66
CA VAL A 104 3.06 12.23 3.19
C VAL A 104 2.43 11.14 4.05
N VAL A 105 3.13 10.03 4.30
CA VAL A 105 2.60 8.98 5.20
C VAL A 105 2.54 9.52 6.63
N ALA A 106 1.37 9.48 7.23
CA ALA A 106 1.09 9.77 8.63
C ALA A 106 1.82 11.04 9.18
N SER A 107 2.79 10.88 10.08
CA SER A 107 3.57 11.95 10.70
C SER A 107 5.08 11.67 10.58
N PRO A 108 5.95 12.69 10.74
CA PRO A 108 7.40 12.48 10.75
C PRO A 108 7.85 11.41 11.74
N GLN A 109 7.26 11.39 12.95
CA GLN A 109 7.58 10.39 13.99
C GLN A 109 7.28 8.97 13.53
N ILE A 110 6.14 8.77 12.86
CA ILE A 110 5.77 7.46 12.31
C ILE A 110 6.71 7.08 11.16
N ARG A 111 7.04 8.00 10.26
CA ARG A 111 7.94 7.73 9.13
C ARG A 111 9.38 7.41 9.55
N ASN A 112 9.84 7.96 10.68
CA ASN A 112 11.19 7.69 11.20
C ASN A 112 11.38 6.24 11.66
N ILE A 113 10.29 5.51 11.93
CA ILE A 113 10.31 4.12 12.40
C ILE A 113 9.56 3.20 11.43
N GLY A 114 8.48 3.68 10.83
CA GLY A 114 7.70 2.94 9.84
C GLY A 114 8.55 2.63 8.61
N THR A 115 8.53 1.36 8.19
CA THR A 115 9.34 0.85 7.08
C THR A 115 8.53 0.74 5.79
N LEU A 116 9.21 0.73 4.64
CA LEU A 116 8.54 0.53 3.35
C LEU A 116 7.80 -0.81 3.31
N GLY A 117 8.47 -1.90 3.72
CA GLY A 117 7.86 -3.23 3.77
C GLY A 117 6.67 -3.30 4.72
N GLY A 118 6.76 -2.66 5.90
CA GLY A 118 5.64 -2.56 6.83
C GLY A 118 4.47 -1.72 6.27
N ASN A 119 4.76 -0.65 5.53
CA ASN A 119 3.73 0.18 4.92
C ASN A 119 2.93 -0.58 3.85
N VAL A 120 3.59 -1.34 2.96
CA VAL A 120 2.91 -2.10 1.91
C VAL A 120 2.26 -3.38 2.41
N SER A 121 2.69 -3.90 3.57
CA SER A 121 2.14 -5.13 4.17
C SER A 121 1.10 -4.86 5.27
N GLN A 122 0.79 -3.59 5.56
CA GLN A 122 -0.20 -3.26 6.58
C GLN A 122 -1.60 -3.74 6.20
N ASP A 123 -2.38 -4.13 7.21
CA ASP A 123 -3.77 -4.55 7.01
C ASP A 123 -4.72 -3.36 6.91
N VAL A 124 -5.94 -3.62 6.44
CA VAL A 124 -6.97 -2.60 6.24
C VAL A 124 -7.34 -1.85 7.53
N ARG A 125 -7.83 -0.61 7.39
CA ARG A 125 -8.14 0.27 8.53
C ARG A 125 -9.64 0.33 8.87
N CYS A 126 -10.43 -0.62 8.41
CA CYS A 126 -11.87 -0.66 8.66
C CYS A 126 -12.18 -0.63 10.17
N TRP A 127 -12.99 0.33 10.60
CA TRP A 127 -13.39 0.54 12.00
C TRP A 127 -13.97 -0.70 12.66
N TYR A 128 -14.87 -1.39 11.95
CA TYR A 128 -15.56 -2.57 12.46
C TYR A 128 -14.61 -3.73 12.70
N TYR A 129 -13.72 -3.99 11.73
CA TYR A 129 -12.71 -5.04 11.84
C TYR A 129 -11.71 -4.74 12.96
N ARG A 130 -11.20 -3.51 13.04
CA ARG A 130 -10.24 -3.10 14.09
C ARG A 130 -10.83 -3.09 15.48
N ARG A 131 -12.15 -2.96 15.63
CA ARG A 131 -12.87 -3.08 16.90
C ARG A 131 -13.21 -4.53 17.27
N GLY A 132 -12.74 -5.51 16.49
CA GLY A 132 -12.93 -6.93 16.77
C GLY A 132 -14.34 -7.44 16.47
N LEU A 133 -15.14 -6.71 15.65
CA LEU A 133 -16.45 -7.20 15.26
C LEU A 133 -16.30 -8.40 14.30
N SER A 134 -17.15 -9.40 14.46
CA SER A 134 -17.17 -10.63 13.67
C SER A 134 -17.71 -10.37 12.26
N CYS A 135 -16.88 -9.71 11.42
CA CYS A 135 -17.16 -9.51 10.00
C CYS A 135 -16.54 -10.65 9.15
N TYR A 136 -16.75 -10.63 7.83
CA TYR A 136 -16.15 -11.64 6.93
C TYR A 136 -14.64 -11.81 7.11
N ARG A 137 -13.88 -10.73 7.33
CA ARG A 137 -12.43 -10.79 7.61
C ARG A 137 -12.09 -11.41 8.97
N ALA A 138 -12.99 -11.32 9.91
CA ALA A 138 -12.82 -11.86 11.26
C ALA A 138 -13.53 -13.22 11.43
N GLY A 139 -13.83 -13.94 10.33
CA GLY A 139 -14.48 -15.25 10.35
C GLY A 139 -16.00 -15.21 10.51
N GLY A 140 -16.62 -14.04 10.49
CA GLY A 140 -18.07 -13.87 10.51
C GLY A 140 -18.69 -13.95 9.11
N ASN A 141 -19.95 -13.55 9.00
CA ASN A 141 -20.77 -13.74 7.81
C ASN A 141 -21.43 -12.47 7.28
N LEU A 142 -20.94 -11.30 7.68
CA LEU A 142 -21.55 -10.02 7.34
C LEU A 142 -20.45 -8.93 7.21
N CYS A 143 -20.71 -7.87 6.43
CA CYS A 143 -19.89 -6.66 6.40
C CYS A 143 -20.70 -5.51 7.04
N TYR A 144 -20.29 -5.05 8.21
CA TYR A 144 -20.97 -3.98 8.94
C TYR A 144 -20.84 -2.61 8.23
N ALA A 145 -19.78 -2.41 7.46
CA ALA A 145 -19.60 -1.18 6.68
C ALA A 145 -20.48 -1.13 5.43
N ASP A 146 -20.85 -2.27 4.85
CA ASP A 146 -21.71 -2.36 3.67
C ASP A 146 -23.20 -2.48 4.07
N THR A 147 -23.65 -1.53 4.89
CA THR A 147 -25.03 -1.39 5.32
C THR A 147 -25.48 0.06 5.18
N PRO A 148 -26.80 0.35 5.09
CA PRO A 148 -27.30 1.72 4.98
C PRO A 148 -26.89 2.65 6.14
N GLN A 149 -26.66 2.09 7.34
CA GLN A 149 -26.23 2.80 8.54
C GLN A 149 -24.72 2.67 8.79
N GLY A 150 -23.98 2.01 7.88
CA GLY A 150 -22.56 1.78 8.04
C GLY A 150 -21.75 3.08 7.96
N MET A 151 -20.78 3.25 8.86
CA MET A 151 -19.78 4.31 8.75
C MET A 151 -18.77 3.91 7.67
N ASN A 152 -19.02 4.31 6.42
CA ASN A 152 -18.30 3.83 5.24
C ASN A 152 -17.70 4.95 4.38
N ARG A 153 -17.55 6.16 4.91
CA ARG A 153 -16.99 7.32 4.23
C ARG A 153 -15.61 7.05 3.61
N GLU A 154 -14.78 6.26 4.27
CA GLU A 154 -13.38 5.99 3.91
C GLU A 154 -13.20 4.67 3.16
N HIS A 155 -14.30 3.95 2.89
CA HIS A 155 -14.26 2.62 2.28
C HIS A 155 -14.14 2.66 0.75
N ALA A 156 -13.95 1.50 0.15
CA ALA A 156 -13.69 1.31 -1.28
C ALA A 156 -14.91 1.65 -2.17
N LEU A 157 -14.62 1.95 -3.43
CA LEU A 157 -15.60 2.12 -4.52
C LEU A 157 -15.62 0.92 -5.46
N PHE A 158 -14.52 0.16 -5.51
CA PHE A 158 -14.31 -0.92 -6.47
C PHE A 158 -14.00 -2.23 -5.76
N ASP A 159 -14.25 -3.35 -6.43
CA ASP A 159 -14.02 -4.71 -5.92
C ASP A 159 -14.62 -4.93 -4.52
N VAL A 160 -15.84 -4.43 -4.37
CA VAL A 160 -16.56 -4.38 -3.09
C VAL A 160 -17.37 -5.66 -2.83
N SER A 161 -16.75 -6.82 -3.01
CA SER A 161 -17.36 -8.12 -2.72
C SER A 161 -17.04 -8.56 -1.28
N ARG A 162 -18.02 -8.92 -0.49
CA ARG A 162 -17.92 -9.35 0.92
C ARG A 162 -17.24 -8.35 1.86
N CYS A 163 -16.18 -7.68 1.44
CA CYS A 163 -15.47 -6.67 2.23
C CYS A 163 -15.30 -5.40 1.39
N VAL A 164 -15.63 -4.26 1.98
CA VAL A 164 -15.54 -2.93 1.32
C VAL A 164 -14.36 -2.09 1.84
N ALA A 165 -13.43 -2.68 2.59
CA ALA A 165 -12.26 -1.95 3.08
C ALA A 165 -11.30 -1.60 1.94
N ALA A 166 -10.69 -0.42 2.03
CA ALA A 166 -9.68 0.04 1.07
C ALA A 166 -8.26 -0.21 1.58
N SER A 167 -7.29 -0.31 0.67
CA SER A 167 -5.86 -0.31 1.00
C SER A 167 -5.47 1.02 1.62
N PRO A 168 -4.79 1.02 2.77
CA PRO A 168 -4.39 2.25 3.46
C PRO A 168 -2.98 2.75 3.09
N SER A 169 -2.24 2.03 2.24
CA SER A 169 -0.86 2.37 1.90
C SER A 169 -0.79 3.50 0.87
N ASP A 170 -0.15 4.61 1.24
CA ASP A 170 0.11 5.72 0.31
C ASP A 170 1.25 5.37 -0.68
N THR A 171 2.20 4.50 -0.31
CA THR A 171 3.33 4.11 -1.18
C THR A 171 2.97 3.01 -2.17
N ALA A 172 1.93 2.22 -1.91
CA ALA A 172 1.52 1.11 -2.78
C ALA A 172 1.14 1.58 -4.20
N PRO A 173 0.36 2.66 -4.40
CA PRO A 173 0.10 3.18 -5.75
C PRO A 173 1.36 3.62 -6.49
N ALA A 174 2.34 4.23 -5.79
CA ALA A 174 3.60 4.65 -6.39
C ALA A 174 4.44 3.45 -6.86
N LEU A 175 4.52 2.39 -6.07
CA LEU A 175 5.24 1.17 -6.45
C LEU A 175 4.59 0.47 -7.65
N VAL A 176 3.27 0.44 -7.72
CA VAL A 176 2.55 -0.10 -8.89
C VAL A 176 2.78 0.78 -10.11
N ALA A 177 2.77 2.11 -9.96
CA ALA A 177 3.05 3.04 -11.06
C ALA A 177 4.50 2.96 -11.60
N LEU A 178 5.42 2.47 -10.77
CA LEU A 178 6.82 2.26 -11.13
C LEU A 178 7.11 0.85 -11.63
N ASP A 179 6.10 0.01 -11.85
CA ASP A 179 6.25 -1.42 -12.21
C ASP A 179 7.22 -2.17 -11.25
N ALA A 180 7.18 -1.84 -9.96
CA ALA A 180 8.06 -2.41 -8.95
C ALA A 180 7.84 -3.92 -8.77
N THR A 181 8.88 -4.61 -8.30
CA THR A 181 8.87 -6.04 -8.01
C THR A 181 9.17 -6.26 -6.53
N MET A 182 8.36 -7.05 -5.87
CA MET A 182 8.49 -7.43 -4.47
C MET A 182 9.33 -8.69 -4.34
N VAL A 183 10.42 -8.66 -3.57
CA VAL A 183 11.31 -9.81 -3.33
C VAL A 183 10.88 -10.48 -2.03
N ILE A 184 10.44 -11.71 -2.13
CA ILE A 184 9.89 -12.49 -1.03
C ILE A 184 10.77 -13.71 -0.79
N ARG A 185 11.17 -13.92 0.46
CA ARG A 185 11.95 -15.10 0.86
C ARG A 185 11.15 -15.96 1.83
N SER A 186 11.32 -17.26 1.66
CA SER A 186 10.99 -18.30 2.63
C SER A 186 12.27 -18.96 3.11
N LEU A 187 12.17 -19.91 4.05
CA LEU A 187 13.32 -20.64 4.56
C LEU A 187 14.16 -21.31 3.44
N ASN A 188 13.50 -21.79 2.38
CA ASN A 188 14.15 -22.61 1.35
C ASN A 188 14.12 -21.99 -0.06
N SER A 189 13.52 -20.82 -0.25
CA SER A 189 13.37 -20.23 -1.58
C SER A 189 13.23 -18.71 -1.54
N GLU A 190 13.58 -18.09 -2.67
CA GLU A 190 13.26 -16.70 -2.97
C GLU A 190 12.36 -16.67 -4.21
N ARG A 191 11.38 -15.78 -4.21
CA ARG A 191 10.51 -15.52 -5.37
C ARG A 191 10.27 -14.02 -5.50
N THR A 192 9.91 -13.60 -6.68
CA THR A 192 9.51 -12.24 -6.97
C THR A 192 8.06 -12.19 -7.42
N VAL A 193 7.38 -11.10 -7.07
CA VAL A 193 5.99 -10.83 -7.46
C VAL A 193 5.92 -9.38 -7.91
N SER A 194 5.18 -9.06 -8.98
CA SER A 194 4.95 -7.66 -9.35
C SER A 194 4.25 -6.91 -8.20
N ALA A 195 4.48 -5.61 -8.07
CA ALA A 195 3.76 -4.81 -7.08
C ALA A 195 2.24 -4.85 -7.32
N GLU A 196 1.79 -4.96 -8.57
CA GLU A 196 0.37 -5.09 -8.92
C GLU A 196 -0.24 -6.38 -8.38
N ASP A 197 0.49 -7.51 -8.46
CA ASP A 197 0.03 -8.84 -7.99
C ASP A 197 0.31 -9.09 -6.50
N TYR A 198 1.12 -8.25 -5.86
CA TYR A 198 1.43 -8.37 -4.44
C TYR A 198 0.24 -8.08 -3.55
N PHE A 199 -0.61 -7.14 -3.94
CA PHE A 199 -1.81 -6.77 -3.18
C PHE A 199 -2.98 -7.66 -3.56
N VAL A 200 -3.64 -8.24 -2.56
CA VAL A 200 -4.71 -9.24 -2.75
C VAL A 200 -6.04 -8.66 -2.31
N GLY A 201 -7.02 -8.72 -3.23
CA GLY A 201 -8.39 -8.26 -2.97
C GLY A 201 -9.26 -9.31 -2.28
N PRO A 202 -10.38 -8.90 -1.64
CA PRO A 202 -11.25 -9.78 -0.85
C PRO A 202 -11.99 -10.84 -1.67
N ALA A 203 -12.03 -10.72 -2.99
CA ALA A 203 -12.59 -11.73 -3.88
C ALA A 203 -11.67 -12.96 -4.00
N ILE A 204 -10.34 -12.74 -3.88
CA ILE A 204 -9.31 -13.78 -3.96
C ILE A 204 -9.07 -14.36 -2.57
N ASP A 205 -8.70 -13.49 -1.61
CA ASP A 205 -8.49 -13.88 -0.21
C ASP A 205 -9.12 -12.85 0.73
N ILE A 206 -10.03 -13.31 1.59
CA ILE A 206 -10.71 -12.45 2.55
C ILE A 206 -9.87 -12.18 3.80
N LEU A 207 -8.91 -13.01 4.12
CA LEU A 207 -8.10 -12.91 5.33
C LEU A 207 -6.83 -12.10 5.11
N HIS A 208 -6.19 -12.24 3.95
CA HIS A 208 -4.92 -11.61 3.64
C HIS A 208 -5.08 -10.45 2.67
N THR A 209 -4.19 -9.46 2.77
CA THR A 209 -4.14 -8.27 1.90
C THR A 209 -2.96 -8.28 0.96
N THR A 210 -2.07 -9.25 1.12
CA THR A 210 -0.85 -9.42 0.31
C THR A 210 -0.65 -10.86 -0.11
N ALA A 211 0.19 -11.08 -1.12
CA ALA A 211 0.57 -12.39 -1.63
C ALA A 211 1.61 -13.12 -0.75
N LEU A 212 1.96 -12.56 0.42
CA LEU A 212 2.82 -13.25 1.40
C LEU A 212 2.10 -14.48 1.95
N ARG A 213 2.83 -15.59 1.99
CA ARG A 213 2.39 -16.85 2.59
C ARG A 213 2.95 -16.97 4.00
N THR A 214 2.37 -17.86 4.78
CA THR A 214 2.90 -18.23 6.09
C THR A 214 4.38 -18.60 6.00
N GLY A 215 5.22 -18.04 6.87
CA GLY A 215 6.65 -18.25 6.89
C GLY A 215 7.46 -17.43 5.87
N GLU A 216 6.81 -16.61 5.03
CA GLU A 216 7.50 -15.72 4.08
C GLU A 216 7.75 -14.33 4.66
N ILE A 217 8.84 -13.72 4.23
CA ILE A 217 9.24 -12.35 4.57
C ILE A 217 9.45 -11.56 3.28
N LEU A 218 8.83 -10.37 3.18
CA LEU A 218 9.22 -9.37 2.18
C LEU A 218 10.59 -8.82 2.56
N THR A 219 11.60 -9.03 1.73
CA THR A 219 12.98 -8.65 2.01
C THR A 219 13.43 -7.39 1.29
N ALA A 220 12.91 -7.14 0.09
CA ALA A 220 13.23 -5.95 -0.70
C ALA A 220 12.13 -5.61 -1.69
N VAL A 221 12.20 -4.38 -2.20
CA VAL A 221 11.43 -3.88 -3.34
C VAL A 221 12.42 -3.44 -4.42
N ARG A 222 12.29 -3.98 -5.63
CA ARG A 222 13.07 -3.59 -6.80
C ARG A 222 12.25 -2.70 -7.71
N ILE A 223 12.83 -1.58 -8.15
CA ILE A 223 12.20 -0.66 -9.08
C ILE A 223 13.05 -0.64 -10.33
N PRO A 224 12.50 -1.02 -11.50
CA PRO A 224 13.26 -1.05 -12.75
C PRO A 224 13.58 0.38 -13.24
N SER A 225 14.63 0.51 -14.03
CA SER A 225 15.01 1.78 -14.68
C SER A 225 14.01 2.23 -15.74
N THR A 226 13.06 1.40 -16.12
CA THR A 226 12.05 1.66 -17.17
C THR A 226 11.32 2.99 -17.01
N TRP A 227 11.04 3.37 -15.74
CA TRP A 227 10.36 4.62 -15.40
C TRP A 227 11.29 5.67 -14.80
N ALA A 228 12.61 5.44 -14.77
CA ALA A 228 13.55 6.43 -14.24
C ALA A 228 13.44 7.74 -15.05
N ASN A 229 13.39 8.86 -14.32
CA ASN A 229 13.26 10.21 -14.90
C ASN A 229 12.01 10.45 -15.77
N ALA A 230 10.96 9.64 -15.64
CA ALA A 230 9.66 9.92 -16.23
C ALA A 230 9.06 11.21 -15.63
N THR A 231 8.02 11.74 -16.25
CA THR A 231 7.22 12.81 -15.65
C THR A 231 6.31 12.20 -14.60
N PHE A 232 6.49 12.58 -13.34
CA PHE A 232 5.74 12.03 -12.22
C PHE A 232 4.71 12.99 -11.67
N TYR A 233 3.65 12.43 -11.10
CA TYR A 233 2.67 13.15 -10.32
C TYR A 233 2.21 12.32 -9.13
N PHE A 234 2.18 12.92 -7.95
CA PHE A 234 1.58 12.33 -6.76
C PHE A 234 0.71 13.36 -6.05
N GLU A 235 -0.49 12.96 -5.67
CA GLU A 235 -1.35 13.78 -4.81
C GLU A 235 -2.14 12.90 -3.85
N LYS A 236 -2.18 13.31 -2.58
CA LYS A 236 -2.97 12.69 -1.52
C LYS A 236 -4.01 13.70 -1.02
N VAL A 237 -5.27 13.31 -1.07
CA VAL A 237 -6.35 14.07 -0.43
C VAL A 237 -6.77 13.38 0.85
N ALA A 238 -6.74 14.11 1.95
CA ALA A 238 -7.11 13.69 3.29
C ALA A 238 -7.79 14.84 4.03
N ASP A 239 -8.42 14.57 5.17
CA ASP A 239 -9.07 15.63 5.98
C ASP A 239 -8.02 16.54 6.63
N ARG A 240 -6.85 16.00 6.98
CA ARG A 240 -5.70 16.74 7.54
C ARG A 240 -4.43 16.38 6.78
N ASN A 241 -3.51 17.32 6.70
CA ASN A 241 -2.24 17.14 5.99
C ASN A 241 -1.26 16.19 6.69
N VAL A 242 -1.51 15.86 7.95
CA VAL A 242 -0.70 14.95 8.75
C VAL A 242 -1.59 13.94 9.47
N TRP A 243 -1.04 12.75 9.76
CA TRP A 243 -1.69 11.67 10.49
C TRP A 243 -2.71 10.88 9.69
N ASP A 244 -3.56 11.52 8.89
CA ASP A 244 -4.68 10.87 8.23
C ASP A 244 -4.26 9.93 7.08
N PHE A 245 -5.04 8.87 6.91
CA PHE A 245 -5.02 8.08 5.68
C PHE A 245 -5.69 8.87 4.56
N SER A 246 -5.34 8.51 3.31
CA SER A 246 -5.95 9.16 2.15
C SER A 246 -7.45 8.82 2.04
N LEU A 247 -8.24 9.82 1.68
CA LEU A 247 -9.59 9.61 1.14
C LEU A 247 -9.48 9.04 -0.27
N VAL A 248 -8.68 9.68 -1.10
CA VAL A 248 -8.19 9.19 -2.40
C VAL A 248 -6.78 9.72 -2.59
N CYS A 249 -5.87 8.92 -3.10
CA CYS A 249 -4.59 9.38 -3.60
C CYS A 249 -4.35 8.86 -5.03
N ILE A 250 -3.44 9.52 -5.72
CA ILE A 250 -3.03 9.15 -7.08
C ILE A 250 -1.51 9.19 -7.17
N ALA A 251 -0.95 8.18 -7.83
CA ALA A 251 0.43 8.13 -8.27
C ALA A 251 0.45 7.89 -9.78
N ALA A 252 1.15 8.72 -10.52
CA ALA A 252 1.22 8.59 -11.97
C ALA A 252 2.65 8.79 -12.48
N ALA A 253 2.99 8.01 -13.50
CA ALA A 253 4.24 8.11 -14.28
C ALA A 253 3.88 8.22 -15.76
N PHE A 254 4.50 9.17 -16.46
CA PHE A 254 4.28 9.44 -17.87
C PHE A 254 5.61 9.48 -18.60
N LYS A 255 5.72 8.75 -19.72
CA LYS A 255 6.73 8.95 -20.74
C LYS A 255 6.18 9.92 -21.77
N VAL A 256 6.80 11.09 -21.86
CA VAL A 256 6.29 12.19 -22.71
C VAL A 256 7.40 12.65 -23.65
N THR A 257 7.11 12.69 -24.95
CA THR A 257 8.01 13.22 -25.96
C THR A 257 7.27 14.29 -26.77
N GLY A 258 7.84 15.49 -26.83
CA GLY A 258 7.22 16.62 -27.56
C GLY A 258 5.82 17.01 -27.03
N GLY A 259 5.54 16.77 -25.75
CA GLY A 259 4.24 17.03 -25.12
C GLY A 259 3.19 15.92 -25.34
N VAL A 260 3.54 14.84 -26.04
CA VAL A 260 2.65 13.69 -26.31
C VAL A 260 2.98 12.52 -25.39
N VAL A 261 1.97 11.89 -24.83
CA VAL A 261 2.09 10.71 -23.95
C VAL A 261 2.40 9.47 -24.81
N GLU A 262 3.58 8.90 -24.63
CA GLU A 262 3.96 7.63 -25.28
C GLU A 262 3.49 6.42 -24.46
N ASP A 263 3.67 6.49 -23.15
CA ASP A 263 3.22 5.46 -22.21
C ASP A 263 2.91 6.09 -20.85
N SER A 264 2.06 5.44 -20.07
CA SER A 264 1.71 5.95 -18.75
C SER A 264 1.31 4.83 -17.78
N ARG A 265 1.46 5.13 -16.50
CA ARG A 265 0.89 4.38 -15.38
C ARG A 265 0.13 5.36 -14.50
N ILE A 266 -1.15 5.11 -14.29
CA ILE A 266 -2.02 5.94 -13.46
C ILE A 266 -2.68 5.03 -12.42
N VAL A 267 -2.32 5.21 -11.15
CA VAL A 267 -2.73 4.32 -10.07
C VAL A 267 -3.39 5.10 -8.95
N CYS A 268 -4.62 4.76 -8.62
CA CYS A 268 -5.36 5.36 -7.51
C CYS A 268 -5.30 4.48 -6.26
N GLY A 269 -5.08 5.12 -5.10
CA GLY A 269 -5.13 4.48 -3.78
C GLY A 269 -6.38 4.85 -3.00
N SER A 270 -6.70 4.05 -1.98
CA SER A 270 -7.84 4.22 -1.06
C SER A 270 -9.22 4.14 -1.71
N VAL A 271 -9.32 3.62 -2.93
CA VAL A 271 -10.58 3.41 -3.68
C VAL A 271 -10.92 1.93 -3.87
N GLN A 272 -10.00 1.03 -3.59
CA GLN A 272 -10.12 -0.41 -3.70
C GLN A 272 -9.28 -1.07 -2.59
N ALA A 273 -9.51 -2.35 -2.31
CA ALA A 273 -8.69 -3.12 -1.36
C ALA A 273 -7.22 -3.27 -1.82
N THR A 274 -6.96 -3.08 -3.10
CA THR A 274 -5.64 -3.04 -3.73
C THR A 274 -5.41 -1.66 -4.39
N PRO A 275 -4.18 -1.25 -4.71
CA PRO A 275 -3.94 -0.12 -5.61
C PRO A 275 -4.66 -0.35 -6.94
N ARG A 276 -5.42 0.65 -7.39
CA ARG A 276 -6.22 0.53 -8.63
C ARG A 276 -5.53 1.21 -9.78
N ARG A 277 -5.02 0.44 -10.70
CA ARG A 277 -4.52 0.92 -11.97
C ARG A 277 -5.69 1.29 -12.92
N VAL A 278 -5.61 2.44 -13.56
CA VAL A 278 -6.69 2.98 -14.42
C VAL A 278 -6.35 2.75 -15.90
N VAL A 279 -6.27 1.48 -16.29
CA VAL A 279 -5.77 1.03 -17.61
C VAL A 279 -6.57 1.60 -18.78
N ASN A 280 -7.89 1.79 -18.62
CA ASN A 280 -8.73 2.40 -19.66
C ASN A 280 -8.32 3.85 -19.95
N VAL A 281 -7.97 4.64 -18.93
CA VAL A 281 -7.46 6.01 -19.10
C VAL A 281 -6.05 5.99 -19.70
N GLU A 282 -5.15 5.13 -19.20
CA GLU A 282 -3.79 4.97 -19.74
C GLU A 282 -3.80 4.69 -21.26
N ASN A 283 -4.69 3.78 -21.69
CA ASN A 283 -4.85 3.45 -23.11
C ASN A 283 -5.46 4.61 -23.91
N ALA A 284 -6.41 5.34 -23.34
CA ALA A 284 -7.10 6.43 -24.02
C ALA A 284 -6.20 7.65 -24.25
N ILE A 285 -5.23 7.91 -23.37
CA ILE A 285 -4.33 9.09 -23.50
C ILE A 285 -3.07 8.81 -24.32
N ARG A 286 -2.79 7.54 -24.63
CA ARG A 286 -1.60 7.20 -25.44
C ARG A 286 -1.70 7.83 -26.82
N GLY A 287 -0.64 8.55 -27.22
CA GLY A 287 -0.58 9.30 -28.48
C GLY A 287 -1.28 10.65 -28.45
N LEU A 288 -1.86 11.06 -27.31
CA LEU A 288 -2.49 12.36 -27.15
C LEU A 288 -1.56 13.34 -26.40
N ALA A 289 -1.84 14.63 -26.55
CA ALA A 289 -1.13 15.66 -25.81
C ALA A 289 -1.43 15.56 -24.31
N LYS A 290 -0.39 15.69 -23.46
CA LYS A 290 -0.52 15.78 -22.02
C LYS A 290 -0.96 17.20 -21.64
N ASN A 291 -2.27 17.43 -21.58
CA ASN A 291 -2.87 18.74 -21.34
C ASN A 291 -4.26 18.65 -20.70
N ALA A 292 -4.85 19.79 -20.40
CA ALA A 292 -6.17 19.88 -19.75
C ALA A 292 -7.32 19.38 -20.64
N GLU A 293 -7.24 19.51 -21.95
CA GLU A 293 -8.28 19.05 -22.88
C GLU A 293 -8.35 17.52 -22.90
N THR A 294 -7.20 16.86 -23.05
CA THR A 294 -7.10 15.40 -22.93
C THR A 294 -7.55 14.92 -21.57
N ALA A 295 -7.13 15.58 -20.49
CA ALA A 295 -7.53 15.24 -19.13
C ALA A 295 -9.06 15.28 -18.94
N GLU A 296 -9.74 16.32 -19.44
CA GLU A 296 -11.20 16.47 -19.36
C GLU A 296 -11.93 15.37 -20.13
N SER A 297 -11.42 15.01 -21.32
CA SER A 297 -12.07 14.02 -22.19
C SER A 297 -12.08 12.59 -21.62
N VAL A 298 -11.09 12.24 -20.76
CA VAL A 298 -10.94 10.86 -20.26
C VAL A 298 -11.27 10.68 -18.77
N ALA A 299 -11.40 11.77 -18.01
CA ALA A 299 -11.50 11.69 -16.56
C ALA A 299 -12.64 10.81 -16.04
N SER A 300 -13.81 10.86 -16.69
CA SER A 300 -14.98 10.05 -16.31
C SER A 300 -14.73 8.54 -16.46
N MET A 301 -13.86 8.13 -17.38
CA MET A 301 -13.50 6.73 -17.59
C MET A 301 -12.84 6.14 -16.34
N SER A 302 -12.12 6.95 -15.53
CA SER A 302 -11.43 6.49 -14.34
C SER A 302 -12.36 5.88 -13.29
N THR A 303 -13.63 6.25 -13.31
CA THR A 303 -14.64 5.82 -12.33
C THR A 303 -15.66 4.83 -12.89
N GLU A 304 -15.44 4.30 -14.09
CA GLU A 304 -16.28 3.23 -14.64
C GLU A 304 -16.30 2.02 -13.70
N GLY A 305 -17.51 1.52 -13.39
CA GLY A 305 -17.72 0.42 -12.47
C GLY A 305 -17.63 0.78 -10.98
N ALA A 306 -17.47 2.06 -10.63
CA ALA A 306 -17.50 2.48 -9.23
C ALA A 306 -18.90 2.26 -8.61
N ARG A 307 -18.90 1.66 -7.39
CA ARG A 307 -20.10 1.51 -6.56
C ARG A 307 -19.95 2.34 -5.29
N ALA A 308 -20.69 3.44 -5.22
CA ALA A 308 -20.74 4.22 -3.98
C ALA A 308 -21.50 3.46 -2.88
N LEU A 309 -21.02 3.55 -1.65
CA LEU A 309 -21.71 3.18 -0.43
C LEU A 309 -22.50 4.38 0.10
N ALA A 310 -23.15 4.23 1.26
CA ALA A 310 -24.03 5.27 1.80
C ALA A 310 -23.35 6.64 1.98
N HIS A 311 -22.03 6.68 2.29
CA HIS A 311 -21.34 7.91 2.69
C HIS A 311 -20.05 8.20 1.92
N ASN A 312 -19.70 7.44 0.87
CA ASN A 312 -18.44 7.62 0.13
C ASN A 312 -18.59 8.04 -1.34
N GLY A 313 -19.80 8.44 -1.77
CA GLY A 313 -20.06 8.87 -3.15
C GLY A 313 -19.21 10.06 -3.61
N PHE A 314 -18.79 10.94 -2.69
CA PHE A 314 -17.89 12.06 -2.97
C PHE A 314 -16.51 11.63 -3.52
N LYS A 315 -16.08 10.40 -3.26
CA LYS A 315 -14.80 9.88 -3.80
C LYS A 315 -14.82 9.73 -5.32
N ILE A 316 -16.00 9.58 -5.95
CA ILE A 316 -16.12 9.46 -7.40
C ILE A 316 -15.65 10.75 -8.10
N PRO A 317 -16.27 11.92 -7.90
CA PRO A 317 -15.76 13.15 -8.50
C PRO A 317 -14.37 13.53 -8.00
N LEU A 318 -14.00 13.16 -6.77
CA LEU A 318 -12.65 13.39 -6.26
C LEU A 318 -11.60 12.62 -7.06
N MET A 319 -11.83 11.33 -7.33
CA MET A 319 -10.93 10.50 -8.14
C MET A 319 -10.81 11.03 -9.57
N GLN A 320 -11.93 11.43 -10.21
CA GLN A 320 -11.91 12.03 -11.54
C GLN A 320 -11.05 13.30 -11.57
N ASN A 321 -11.20 14.17 -10.57
CA ASN A 321 -10.43 15.41 -10.48
C ASN A 321 -8.93 15.16 -10.26
N LEU A 322 -8.55 14.14 -9.47
CA LEU A 322 -7.15 13.75 -9.29
C LEU A 322 -6.54 13.22 -10.60
N VAL A 323 -7.29 12.41 -11.36
CA VAL A 323 -6.85 11.94 -12.68
C VAL A 323 -6.67 13.11 -13.66
N LYS A 324 -7.61 14.07 -13.67
CA LYS A 324 -7.46 15.31 -14.47
C LYS A 324 -6.19 16.07 -14.11
N ARG A 325 -5.92 16.28 -12.83
CA ARG A 325 -4.73 16.99 -12.37
C ARG A 325 -3.45 16.28 -12.79
N ALA A 326 -3.38 14.96 -12.63
CA ALA A 326 -2.20 14.19 -13.01
C ALA A 326 -1.89 14.30 -14.52
N ILE A 327 -2.92 14.31 -15.39
CA ILE A 327 -2.75 14.43 -16.82
C ILE A 327 -2.46 15.89 -17.22
N SER A 328 -2.96 16.88 -16.49
CA SER A 328 -2.80 18.32 -16.82
C SER A 328 -1.50 18.93 -16.29
N ALA A 329 -0.89 18.35 -15.25
CA ALA A 329 0.32 18.84 -14.56
C ALA A 329 1.61 18.74 -15.47
#